data_c589e683238377ca4940224f0c2cda9f
#
_entry.id   c589e683238377ca4940224f0c2cda9f
#
_cell.length_a   1.000
_cell.length_b   1.000
_cell.length_c   1.000
_cell.angle_alpha   90.00
_cell.angle_beta   90.00
_cell.angle_gamma   90.00
#
_symmetry.space_group_name_H-M   'P 1'
#
loop_
_entity.id
_entity.type
_entity.pdbx_description
1 polymer ?
#
loop_
_entity_poly.entity_id
_entity_poly.type
_entity_poly.pdbx_seq_one_letter_code
_entity_poly.pdbx_strand_id
1 'polypeptide(L)'
;MKFYKLTPDYDRIKHELARIGVDSYALNMVKKGVSLNILVRDIKAPAANILKQESIASGMDAAVKKGVVSCSIDKTDVLLMGNTATFERLIKRLSMQVFGLKELGKELSLFLKSKEFKNITYNKGVIDVSKPLCMGILNTTPDSFSDGSLYVTEEAIAARIDEMVELGIDIVDIGGMSSRPFSESISSDEEIKRIKFALDYIKQYDMIVSVDTNNYKTAEYALNNGADIINDISGMTDDNMVFLCGQSKCAVCIMHMQGSPKNMQNNANTEYNNIIYDIHDFFTKSIDKCLNAGIGYSSLILDVGFGFGKTVEQNYILLKYLNEFKSFNLPLLAGISRKSMIGAVIDKDVNNRLAGTVCANTAAILNGADIIRVHDIKEGIDTVKIADYILKAYI
;
A
#
# COMPACT_ATOMS: atom_id res chain seq x y z
N MET A 1 17.78 41.31 -7.77
CA MET A 1 16.65 40.41 -7.52
C MET A 1 17.19 39.00 -7.32
N LYS A 2 16.57 38.20 -6.43
CA LYS A 2 16.91 36.79 -6.21
C LYS A 2 15.65 35.94 -6.45
N PHE A 3 15.80 34.76 -7.07
CA PHE A 3 14.70 33.84 -7.39
C PHE A 3 14.91 32.52 -6.68
N TYR A 4 13.87 31.98 -6.06
CA TYR A 4 13.86 30.70 -5.39
C TYR A 4 12.69 29.86 -5.93
N LYS A 5 12.96 28.62 -6.37
CA LYS A 5 11.93 27.66 -6.75
C LYS A 5 11.50 26.90 -5.50
N LEU A 6 10.23 27.01 -5.13
CA LEU A 6 9.67 26.29 -3.99
C LEU A 6 9.12 24.94 -4.43
N THR A 7 9.16 23.97 -3.52
CA THR A 7 8.42 22.70 -3.68
C THR A 7 6.92 23.00 -3.64
N PRO A 8 6.10 22.45 -4.56
CA PRO A 8 4.65 22.66 -4.59
C PRO A 8 3.94 21.81 -3.52
N ASP A 9 4.30 22.02 -2.27
CA ASP A 9 3.75 21.38 -1.08
C ASP A 9 2.83 22.34 -0.34
N TYR A 10 1.74 21.83 0.24
CA TYR A 10 0.72 22.65 0.90
C TYR A 10 1.29 23.44 2.07
N ASP A 11 2.00 22.77 2.97
CA ASP A 11 2.53 23.41 4.17
C ASP A 11 3.68 24.35 3.84
N ARG A 12 4.52 24.00 2.87
CA ARG A 12 5.60 24.86 2.37
C ARG A 12 5.06 26.15 1.77
N ILE A 13 4.01 26.10 0.95
CA ILE A 13 3.37 27.28 0.37
C ILE A 13 2.67 28.11 1.45
N LYS A 14 1.96 27.46 2.38
CA LYS A 14 1.28 28.12 3.50
C LYS A 14 2.27 28.89 4.38
N HIS A 15 3.41 28.28 4.68
CA HIS A 15 4.49 28.94 5.43
C HIS A 15 4.99 30.20 4.72
N GLU A 16 5.26 30.14 3.41
CA GLU A 16 5.73 31.32 2.67
C GLU A 16 4.68 32.43 2.61
N LEU A 17 3.41 32.10 2.45
CA LEU A 17 2.33 33.09 2.51
C LEU A 17 2.30 33.78 3.88
N ALA A 18 2.43 33.04 4.97
CA ALA A 18 2.51 33.59 6.32
C ALA A 18 3.77 34.46 6.51
N ARG A 19 4.94 34.00 6.03
CA ARG A 19 6.21 34.74 6.10
C ARG A 19 6.18 36.04 5.33
N ILE A 20 5.49 36.10 4.19
CA ILE A 20 5.27 37.33 3.41
C ILE A 20 4.36 38.33 4.17
N GLY A 21 3.55 37.79 5.11
CA GLY A 21 2.62 38.61 5.90
C GLY A 21 1.34 38.95 5.13
N VAL A 22 0.82 38.01 4.31
CA VAL A 22 -0.44 38.19 3.61
C VAL A 22 -1.62 38.20 4.58
N ASP A 23 -2.70 38.91 4.23
CA ASP A 23 -3.94 38.89 5.00
C ASP A 23 -4.50 37.50 5.18
N SER A 24 -5.20 37.23 6.29
CA SER A 24 -5.81 35.94 6.63
C SER A 24 -6.70 35.40 5.50
N TYR A 25 -7.40 36.22 4.77
CA TYR A 25 -8.18 35.84 3.59
C TYR A 25 -7.29 35.31 2.46
N ALA A 26 -6.13 35.93 2.24
CA ALA A 26 -5.20 35.53 1.19
C ALA A 26 -4.47 34.20 1.48
N LEU A 27 -4.48 33.70 2.73
CA LEU A 27 -3.97 32.36 3.07
C LEU A 27 -4.70 31.26 2.29
N ASN A 28 -5.96 31.47 1.89
CA ASN A 28 -6.68 30.54 1.00
C ASN A 28 -6.02 30.33 -0.39
N MET A 29 -5.08 31.23 -0.77
CA MET A 29 -4.30 31.07 -2.00
C MET A 29 -3.43 29.81 -2.01
N VAL A 30 -3.15 29.21 -0.85
CA VAL A 30 -2.43 27.92 -0.75
C VAL A 30 -3.04 26.85 -1.66
N LYS A 31 -4.37 26.81 -1.79
CA LYS A 31 -5.11 25.91 -2.69
C LYS A 31 -4.72 26.02 -4.16
N LYS A 32 -4.11 27.14 -4.58
CA LYS A 32 -3.64 27.40 -5.94
C LYS A 32 -2.18 27.00 -6.15
N GLY A 33 -1.42 26.86 -5.07
CA GLY A 33 0.01 26.55 -5.11
C GLY A 33 0.34 25.08 -5.28
N VAL A 34 -0.65 24.18 -5.11
CA VAL A 34 -0.48 22.73 -5.22
C VAL A 34 -1.21 22.22 -6.44
N SER A 35 -0.46 21.64 -7.38
CA SER A 35 -1.02 21.01 -8.59
C SER A 35 -1.56 19.63 -8.29
N LEU A 36 -2.72 19.33 -8.88
CA LEU A 36 -3.38 18.02 -8.83
C LEU A 36 -3.62 17.52 -10.25
N ASN A 37 -3.27 16.26 -10.51
CA ASN A 37 -3.56 15.57 -11.76
C ASN A 37 -4.40 14.33 -11.42
N ILE A 38 -5.62 14.25 -11.98
CA ILE A 38 -6.55 13.14 -11.72
C ILE A 38 -6.92 12.50 -13.04
N LEU A 39 -6.69 11.19 -13.15
CA LEU A 39 -7.11 10.40 -14.30
C LEU A 39 -8.50 9.81 -14.01
N VAL A 40 -9.48 10.15 -14.83
CA VAL A 40 -10.80 9.54 -14.81
C VAL A 40 -10.87 8.56 -15.97
N ARG A 41 -11.07 7.28 -15.69
CA ARG A 41 -11.01 6.21 -16.68
C ARG A 41 -12.39 5.82 -17.21
N ASP A 42 -12.41 5.28 -18.41
CA ASP A 42 -13.54 4.61 -19.04
C ASP A 42 -14.83 5.47 -19.17
N ILE A 43 -14.67 6.75 -19.39
CA ILE A 43 -15.78 7.72 -19.58
C ILE A 43 -16.34 7.64 -21.02
N LYS A 44 -17.66 7.68 -21.18
CA LYS A 44 -18.31 7.77 -22.49
C LYS A 44 -17.95 9.10 -23.20
N ALA A 45 -17.73 9.06 -24.51
CA ALA A 45 -17.27 10.22 -25.27
C ALA A 45 -18.16 11.47 -25.10
N PRO A 46 -19.51 11.42 -25.09
CA PRO A 46 -20.33 12.62 -24.81
C PRO A 46 -20.06 13.22 -23.46
N ALA A 47 -19.95 12.40 -22.40
CA ALA A 47 -19.62 12.85 -21.06
C ALA A 47 -18.21 13.46 -20.97
N ALA A 48 -17.21 12.82 -21.65
CA ALA A 48 -15.84 13.32 -21.71
C ALA A 48 -15.74 14.71 -22.40
N ASN A 49 -16.54 14.95 -23.44
CA ASN A 49 -16.62 16.26 -24.08
C ASN A 49 -17.12 17.33 -23.11
N ILE A 50 -18.22 17.08 -22.39
CA ILE A 50 -18.76 18.01 -21.40
C ILE A 50 -17.77 18.22 -20.27
N LEU A 51 -17.18 17.13 -19.73
CA LEU A 51 -16.18 17.18 -18.67
C LEU A 51 -15.00 18.07 -19.06
N LYS A 52 -14.50 17.94 -20.29
CA LYS A 52 -13.42 18.81 -20.81
C LYS A 52 -13.84 20.29 -20.83
N GLN A 53 -15.04 20.61 -21.36
CA GLN A 53 -15.52 22.00 -21.42
C GLN A 53 -15.72 22.60 -20.03
N GLU A 54 -16.29 21.82 -19.09
CA GLU A 54 -16.48 22.25 -17.72
C GLU A 54 -15.14 22.44 -16.97
N SER A 55 -14.13 21.61 -17.29
CA SER A 55 -12.77 21.77 -16.76
C SER A 55 -12.15 23.07 -17.20
N ILE A 56 -12.18 23.38 -18.51
CA ILE A 56 -11.66 24.65 -19.06
C ILE A 56 -12.39 25.84 -18.43
N ALA A 57 -13.72 25.80 -18.35
CA ALA A 57 -14.53 26.83 -17.73
C ALA A 57 -14.26 27.00 -16.21
N SER A 58 -13.67 25.99 -15.57
CA SER A 58 -13.23 26.02 -14.18
C SER A 58 -11.81 26.57 -14.00
N GLY A 59 -11.10 26.88 -15.09
CA GLY A 59 -9.72 27.37 -15.11
C GLY A 59 -8.70 26.27 -14.91
N MET A 60 -8.95 25.09 -15.45
CA MET A 60 -8.04 23.94 -15.47
C MET A 60 -8.00 23.33 -16.89
N ASP A 61 -7.07 22.45 -17.14
CA ASP A 61 -6.99 21.72 -18.41
C ASP A 61 -7.54 20.29 -18.27
N ALA A 62 -8.00 19.74 -19.41
CA ALA A 62 -8.41 18.35 -19.51
C ALA A 62 -7.97 17.76 -20.85
N ALA A 63 -7.15 16.69 -20.79
CA ALA A 63 -6.71 15.95 -21.97
C ALA A 63 -7.65 14.76 -22.23
N VAL A 64 -8.06 14.60 -23.48
CA VAL A 64 -8.91 13.51 -23.96
C VAL A 64 -8.33 12.93 -25.25
N LYS A 65 -8.67 11.68 -25.57
CA LYS A 65 -8.22 11.00 -26.80
C LYS A 65 -8.79 11.69 -28.05
N LYS A 66 -8.03 11.68 -29.14
CA LYS A 66 -8.50 12.10 -30.48
C LYS A 66 -9.77 11.30 -30.85
N GLY A 67 -10.79 11.99 -31.39
CA GLY A 67 -12.07 11.38 -31.74
C GLY A 67 -13.18 11.53 -30.71
N VAL A 68 -12.88 12.00 -29.49
CA VAL A 68 -13.90 12.29 -28.47
C VAL A 68 -14.89 13.37 -28.94
N VAL A 69 -14.36 14.46 -29.53
CA VAL A 69 -15.19 15.59 -29.99
C VAL A 69 -16.20 15.16 -31.08
N SER A 70 -15.80 14.29 -31.97
CA SER A 70 -16.66 13.76 -33.04
C SER A 70 -17.49 12.55 -32.60
N CYS A 71 -17.34 12.09 -31.34
CA CYS A 71 -17.94 10.85 -30.83
C CYS A 71 -17.66 9.63 -31.73
N SER A 72 -16.50 9.61 -32.41
CA SER A 72 -16.07 8.48 -33.26
C SER A 72 -15.49 7.32 -32.44
N ILE A 73 -15.39 7.46 -31.13
CA ILE A 73 -15.03 6.43 -30.15
C ILE A 73 -16.10 6.38 -29.06
N ASP A 74 -16.31 5.21 -28.47
CA ASP A 74 -17.35 5.02 -27.44
C ASP A 74 -16.89 5.60 -26.11
N LYS A 75 -15.69 5.24 -25.68
CA LYS A 75 -15.14 5.60 -24.36
C LYS A 75 -13.69 6.11 -24.46
N THR A 76 -13.29 6.85 -23.43
CA THR A 76 -11.94 7.41 -23.27
C THR A 76 -11.59 7.61 -21.81
N ASP A 77 -10.29 7.70 -21.53
CA ASP A 77 -9.79 8.28 -20.29
C ASP A 77 -9.69 9.80 -20.42
N VAL A 78 -9.85 10.51 -19.32
CA VAL A 78 -9.72 11.97 -19.23
C VAL A 78 -8.70 12.32 -18.15
N LEU A 79 -7.60 12.96 -18.51
CA LEU A 79 -6.64 13.50 -17.56
C LEU A 79 -7.03 14.94 -17.21
N LEU A 80 -7.46 15.15 -15.98
CA LEU A 80 -7.78 16.45 -15.41
C LEU A 80 -6.53 17.05 -14.76
N MET A 81 -6.15 18.28 -15.13
CA MET A 81 -4.95 18.97 -14.65
C MET A 81 -5.33 20.33 -14.06
N GLY A 82 -5.16 20.47 -12.75
CA GLY A 82 -5.56 21.70 -12.06
C GLY A 82 -4.95 21.85 -10.67
N ASN A 83 -5.66 22.51 -9.80
CA ASN A 83 -5.35 22.63 -8.38
C ASN A 83 -6.63 22.54 -7.54
N THR A 84 -6.51 22.42 -6.22
CA THR A 84 -7.67 22.23 -5.34
C THR A 84 -8.77 23.25 -5.58
N ALA A 85 -8.43 24.53 -5.79
CA ALA A 85 -9.43 25.57 -6.03
C ALA A 85 -10.15 25.41 -7.38
N THR A 86 -9.47 24.93 -8.42
CA THR A 86 -10.09 24.65 -9.73
C THR A 86 -10.97 23.42 -9.69
N PHE A 87 -10.55 22.36 -8.98
CA PHE A 87 -11.38 21.17 -8.77
C PHE A 87 -12.65 21.47 -7.96
N GLU A 88 -12.57 22.33 -6.93
CA GLU A 88 -13.78 22.78 -6.20
C GLU A 88 -14.80 23.48 -7.11
N ARG A 89 -14.32 24.28 -8.08
CA ARG A 89 -15.19 24.91 -9.09
C ARG A 89 -15.76 23.87 -10.07
N LEU A 90 -14.93 22.94 -10.56
CA LEU A 90 -15.39 21.89 -11.46
C LEU A 90 -16.50 21.07 -10.81
N ILE A 91 -16.33 20.60 -9.57
CA ILE A 91 -17.33 19.84 -8.81
C ILE A 91 -18.68 20.55 -8.76
N LYS A 92 -18.68 21.88 -8.47
CA LYS A 92 -19.91 22.67 -8.48
C LYS A 92 -20.58 22.70 -9.85
N ARG A 93 -19.81 22.81 -10.93
CA ARG A 93 -20.34 22.83 -12.30
C ARG A 93 -20.88 21.47 -12.70
N LEU A 94 -20.20 20.38 -12.37
CA LEU A 94 -20.63 19.01 -12.65
C LEU A 94 -21.95 18.65 -11.95
N SER A 95 -22.29 19.28 -10.82
CA SER A 95 -23.55 19.01 -10.10
C SER A 95 -24.81 19.28 -10.91
N MET A 96 -24.71 20.08 -11.97
CA MET A 96 -25.81 20.45 -12.88
C MET A 96 -25.74 19.72 -14.22
N GLN A 97 -24.77 18.83 -14.41
CA GLN A 97 -24.53 18.14 -15.68
C GLN A 97 -25.22 16.77 -15.76
N VAL A 98 -25.38 16.29 -16.98
CA VAL A 98 -26.00 15.01 -17.35
C VAL A 98 -24.95 13.94 -17.65
N PHE A 99 -25.37 12.80 -18.15
CA PHE A 99 -24.53 11.67 -18.57
C PHE A 99 -23.59 11.12 -17.47
N GLY A 100 -24.06 11.07 -16.21
CA GLY A 100 -23.29 10.58 -15.07
C GLY A 100 -22.28 11.57 -14.51
N LEU A 101 -22.19 12.79 -15.05
CA LEU A 101 -21.21 13.80 -14.57
C LEU A 101 -21.59 14.38 -13.22
N LYS A 102 -22.87 14.41 -12.86
CA LYS A 102 -23.31 14.79 -11.51
C LYS A 102 -22.79 13.81 -10.46
N GLU A 103 -22.87 12.53 -10.74
CA GLU A 103 -22.35 11.43 -9.91
C GLU A 103 -20.83 11.52 -9.83
N LEU A 104 -20.14 11.66 -10.96
CA LEU A 104 -18.69 11.89 -11.00
C LEU A 104 -18.28 13.11 -10.14
N GLY A 105 -19.04 14.19 -10.19
CA GLY A 105 -18.77 15.38 -9.34
C GLY A 105 -18.87 15.07 -7.84
N LYS A 106 -19.81 14.20 -7.42
CA LYS A 106 -19.92 13.74 -6.02
C LYS A 106 -18.72 12.84 -5.65
N GLU A 107 -18.36 11.90 -6.50
CA GLU A 107 -17.23 11.00 -6.29
C GLU A 107 -15.92 11.78 -6.20
N LEU A 108 -15.65 12.73 -7.11
CA LEU A 108 -14.51 13.64 -7.04
C LEU A 108 -14.50 14.46 -5.74
N SER A 109 -15.68 14.92 -5.27
CA SER A 109 -15.77 15.65 -4.01
C SER A 109 -15.43 14.77 -2.81
N LEU A 110 -15.86 13.53 -2.80
CA LEU A 110 -15.50 12.56 -1.76
C LEU A 110 -14.01 12.24 -1.83
N PHE A 111 -13.49 11.94 -3.00
CA PHE A 111 -12.08 11.64 -3.24
C PHE A 111 -11.14 12.75 -2.73
N LEU A 112 -11.44 14.02 -3.07
CA LEU A 112 -10.63 15.16 -2.65
C LEU A 112 -10.78 15.54 -1.17
N LYS A 113 -11.85 15.13 -0.51
CA LYS A 113 -12.11 15.39 0.92
C LYS A 113 -11.75 14.22 1.81
N SER A 114 -11.59 13.03 1.23
CA SER A 114 -11.20 11.86 1.99
C SER A 114 -9.84 12.10 2.62
N LYS A 115 -9.75 11.79 3.91
CA LYS A 115 -8.48 11.80 4.63
C LYS A 115 -7.93 10.38 4.60
N GLU A 116 -6.62 10.26 4.50
CA GLU A 116 -5.96 8.98 4.74
C GLU A 116 -6.40 8.41 6.08
N PHE A 117 -6.70 7.12 6.10
CA PHE A 117 -6.90 6.43 7.36
C PHE A 117 -5.56 6.37 8.10
N LYS A 118 -5.56 6.93 9.29
CA LYS A 118 -4.40 6.90 10.19
C LYS A 118 -4.48 5.75 11.19
N ASN A 119 -5.48 4.88 11.03
CA ASN A 119 -5.75 3.77 11.92
C ASN A 119 -6.17 2.54 11.13
N ILE A 120 -5.67 1.37 11.54
CA ILE A 120 -6.15 0.07 11.09
C ILE A 120 -7.00 -0.51 12.21
N THR A 121 -8.27 -0.78 11.92
CA THR A 121 -9.21 -1.34 12.90
C THR A 121 -9.17 -2.87 12.87
N TYR A 122 -9.17 -3.50 14.03
CA TYR A 122 -9.28 -4.95 14.16
C TYR A 122 -10.12 -5.31 15.40
N ASN A 123 -10.38 -6.58 15.64
CA ASN A 123 -11.29 -7.07 16.68
C ASN A 123 -10.92 -6.68 18.13
N LYS A 124 -9.65 -6.39 18.40
CA LYS A 124 -9.17 -6.02 19.75
C LYS A 124 -8.91 -4.52 19.90
N GLY A 125 -8.93 -3.73 18.82
CA GLY A 125 -8.64 -2.30 18.90
C GLY A 125 -8.26 -1.64 17.58
N VAL A 126 -7.27 -0.78 17.66
CA VAL A 126 -6.82 0.07 16.56
C VAL A 126 -5.29 0.15 16.53
N ILE A 127 -4.70 -0.03 15.37
CA ILE A 127 -3.26 0.20 15.14
C ILE A 127 -3.10 1.60 14.57
N ASP A 128 -2.35 2.45 15.26
CA ASP A 128 -2.07 3.82 14.81
C ASP A 128 -0.97 3.82 13.73
N VAL A 129 -1.32 4.23 12.52
CA VAL A 129 -0.42 4.41 11.36
C VAL A 129 -0.17 5.89 11.05
N SER A 130 -0.34 6.78 12.03
CA SER A 130 0.01 8.20 11.87
C SER A 130 1.51 8.44 11.73
N LYS A 131 2.31 7.45 12.08
CA LYS A 131 3.75 7.33 11.83
C LYS A 131 4.02 6.01 11.09
N PRO A 132 5.10 5.91 10.32
CA PRO A 132 5.48 4.63 9.72
C PRO A 132 5.74 3.56 10.78
N LEU A 133 5.38 2.31 10.48
CA LEU A 133 5.55 1.17 11.36
C LEU A 133 6.57 0.16 10.79
N CYS A 134 7.21 -0.57 11.70
CA CYS A 134 8.10 -1.67 11.36
C CYS A 134 7.43 -3.02 11.66
N MET A 135 7.23 -3.84 10.63
CA MET A 135 6.75 -5.22 10.73
C MET A 135 7.92 -6.19 10.60
N GLY A 136 8.21 -6.93 11.66
CA GLY A 136 9.30 -7.90 11.71
C GLY A 136 8.88 -9.26 11.18
N ILE A 137 9.67 -9.85 10.28
CA ILE A 137 9.44 -11.17 9.72
C ILE A 137 9.94 -12.24 10.69
N LEU A 138 9.04 -13.14 11.08
CA LEU A 138 9.35 -14.35 11.83
C LEU A 138 9.00 -15.58 10.98
N ASN A 139 9.95 -16.06 10.18
CA ASN A 139 9.77 -17.28 9.42
C ASN A 139 10.04 -18.51 10.28
N THR A 140 9.06 -19.41 10.39
CA THR A 140 9.16 -20.69 11.11
C THR A 140 9.40 -21.87 10.15
N THR A 141 10.01 -21.59 8.98
CA THR A 141 10.33 -22.61 7.98
C THR A 141 11.74 -23.16 8.19
N PRO A 142 12.01 -24.46 7.86
CA PRO A 142 13.31 -25.09 8.08
C PRO A 142 14.52 -24.35 7.49
N ASP A 143 14.32 -23.61 6.38
CA ASP A 143 15.39 -22.87 5.67
C ASP A 143 15.66 -21.46 6.23
N SER A 144 15.02 -21.05 7.32
CA SER A 144 14.98 -19.63 7.75
C SER A 144 16.12 -19.23 8.67
N PHE A 145 16.78 -20.18 9.32
CA PHE A 145 17.90 -19.93 10.23
C PHE A 145 19.19 -20.51 9.63
N SER A 146 20.14 -19.66 9.32
CA SER A 146 21.30 -19.87 8.43
C SER A 146 22.42 -20.77 8.94
N ASP A 147 22.23 -21.58 9.98
CA ASP A 147 23.30 -22.41 10.55
C ASP A 147 23.27 -23.88 10.09
N GLY A 148 22.60 -24.17 8.95
CA GLY A 148 22.60 -25.53 8.39
C GLY A 148 21.78 -26.56 9.17
N SER A 149 21.02 -26.16 10.19
CA SER A 149 20.09 -27.04 10.90
C SER A 149 18.80 -27.22 10.09
N LEU A 150 18.44 -28.48 9.83
CA LEU A 150 17.22 -28.87 9.12
C LEU A 150 15.92 -28.55 9.88
N TYR A 151 16.01 -28.02 11.11
CA TYR A 151 14.88 -27.75 11.97
C TYR A 151 15.04 -26.41 12.68
N VAL A 152 14.01 -25.57 12.63
CA VAL A 152 13.90 -24.37 13.49
C VAL A 152 13.52 -24.87 14.89
N THR A 153 14.33 -24.57 15.89
CA THR A 153 14.03 -24.96 17.28
C THR A 153 13.11 -23.94 17.95
N GLU A 154 12.34 -24.41 18.94
CA GLU A 154 11.46 -23.54 19.74
C GLU A 154 12.27 -22.45 20.45
N GLU A 155 13.47 -22.75 20.93
CA GLU A 155 14.38 -21.80 21.57
C GLU A 155 14.82 -20.69 20.61
N ALA A 156 15.08 -21.02 19.34
CA ALA A 156 15.46 -20.02 18.34
C ALA A 156 14.28 -19.10 17.98
N ILE A 157 13.06 -19.65 17.90
CA ILE A 157 11.84 -18.86 17.71
C ILE A 157 11.62 -17.93 18.91
N ALA A 158 11.71 -18.45 20.14
CA ALA A 158 11.55 -17.68 21.36
C ALA A 158 12.56 -16.53 21.43
N ALA A 159 13.85 -16.83 21.25
CA ALA A 159 14.92 -15.82 21.26
C ALA A 159 14.70 -14.73 20.20
N ARG A 160 14.18 -15.09 19.02
CA ARG A 160 13.88 -14.11 17.97
C ARG A 160 12.69 -13.23 18.31
N ILE A 161 11.65 -13.79 18.94
CA ILE A 161 10.52 -12.99 19.43
C ILE A 161 10.99 -12.03 20.53
N ASP A 162 11.77 -12.52 21.51
CA ASP A 162 12.31 -11.70 22.58
C ASP A 162 13.15 -10.53 22.03
N GLU A 163 14.04 -10.80 21.08
CA GLU A 163 14.83 -9.77 20.38
C GLU A 163 13.93 -8.72 19.71
N MET A 164 12.88 -9.15 19.00
CA MET A 164 11.94 -8.23 18.34
C MET A 164 11.23 -7.34 19.36
N VAL A 165 10.77 -7.91 20.47
CA VAL A 165 10.10 -7.18 21.55
C VAL A 165 11.04 -6.20 22.24
N GLU A 166 12.25 -6.64 22.60
CA GLU A 166 13.28 -5.78 23.23
C GLU A 166 13.66 -4.61 22.35
N LEU A 167 13.74 -4.80 21.02
CA LEU A 167 14.01 -3.74 20.06
C LEU A 167 12.83 -2.79 19.84
N GLY A 168 11.63 -3.18 20.28
CA GLY A 168 10.41 -2.37 20.16
C GLY A 168 9.80 -2.41 18.76
N ILE A 169 9.72 -3.60 18.16
CA ILE A 169 9.00 -3.81 16.89
C ILE A 169 7.51 -3.47 17.05
N ASP A 170 6.88 -2.91 16.01
CA ASP A 170 5.46 -2.55 16.07
C ASP A 170 4.54 -3.77 15.79
N ILE A 171 4.92 -4.63 14.83
CA ILE A 171 4.15 -5.81 14.39
C ILE A 171 5.09 -6.99 14.18
N VAL A 172 4.71 -8.17 14.63
CA VAL A 172 5.40 -9.44 14.31
C VAL A 172 4.58 -10.20 13.29
N ASP A 173 5.19 -10.56 12.14
CA ASP A 173 4.54 -11.29 11.04
C ASP A 173 5.09 -12.72 10.97
N ILE A 174 4.27 -13.68 11.40
CA ILE A 174 4.61 -15.10 11.55
C ILE A 174 4.26 -15.84 10.27
N GLY A 175 5.26 -16.47 9.63
CA GLY A 175 5.07 -17.25 8.41
C GLY A 175 5.52 -18.71 8.56
N GLY A 176 4.61 -19.67 8.34
CA GLY A 176 4.89 -21.11 8.37
C GLY A 176 5.24 -21.70 7.00
N MET A 177 5.02 -20.97 5.93
CA MET A 177 5.25 -21.38 4.54
C MET A 177 6.21 -20.40 3.85
N SER A 178 7.07 -20.92 2.99
CA SER A 178 7.95 -20.07 2.16
C SER A 178 7.16 -19.47 1.01
N SER A 179 7.18 -18.15 0.90
CA SER A 179 6.62 -17.40 -0.25
C SER A 179 7.67 -17.06 -1.32
N ARG A 180 8.89 -17.63 -1.21
CA ARG A 180 9.97 -17.43 -2.20
C ARG A 180 9.58 -17.99 -3.57
N PRO A 181 10.15 -17.44 -4.67
CA PRO A 181 9.96 -18.02 -6.00
C PRO A 181 10.28 -19.52 -6.01
N PHE A 182 9.44 -20.30 -6.71
CA PHE A 182 9.56 -21.76 -6.85
C PHE A 182 9.36 -22.58 -5.57
N SER A 183 8.90 -21.97 -4.46
CA SER A 183 8.56 -22.72 -3.26
C SER A 183 7.35 -23.62 -3.50
N GLU A 184 7.35 -24.79 -2.87
CA GLU A 184 6.22 -25.72 -2.87
C GLU A 184 5.23 -25.36 -1.77
N SER A 185 3.95 -25.55 -2.05
CA SER A 185 2.90 -25.43 -1.04
C SER A 185 2.97 -26.61 -0.07
N ILE A 186 2.71 -26.36 1.20
CA ILE A 186 2.58 -27.36 2.24
C ILE A 186 1.11 -27.52 2.65
N SER A 187 0.78 -28.59 3.36
CA SER A 187 -0.57 -28.77 3.90
C SER A 187 -0.83 -27.76 5.04
N SER A 188 -2.11 -27.43 5.27
CA SER A 188 -2.52 -26.60 6.41
C SER A 188 -2.03 -27.16 7.75
N ASP A 189 -2.10 -28.48 7.92
CA ASP A 189 -1.68 -29.14 9.17
C ASP A 189 -0.18 -28.94 9.45
N GLU A 190 0.65 -29.02 8.41
CA GLU A 190 2.08 -28.77 8.53
C GLU A 190 2.37 -27.28 8.78
N GLU A 191 1.66 -26.38 8.11
CA GLU A 191 1.80 -24.94 8.33
C GLU A 191 1.39 -24.55 9.76
N ILE A 192 0.24 -25.04 10.23
CA ILE A 192 -0.24 -24.85 11.62
C ILE A 192 0.79 -25.36 12.62
N LYS A 193 1.34 -26.57 12.41
CA LYS A 193 2.38 -27.13 13.28
C LYS A 193 3.59 -26.21 13.40
N ARG A 194 4.02 -25.58 12.31
CA ARG A 194 5.17 -24.67 12.29
C ARG A 194 4.91 -23.35 13.03
N ILE A 195 3.73 -22.76 12.87
CA ILE A 195 3.42 -21.47 13.49
C ILE A 195 2.94 -21.59 14.94
N LYS A 196 2.52 -22.79 15.38
CA LYS A 196 1.89 -23.02 16.68
C LYS A 196 2.73 -22.48 17.84
N PHE A 197 4.00 -22.89 17.92
CA PHE A 197 4.86 -22.48 19.03
C PHE A 197 5.03 -20.94 19.06
N ALA A 198 5.26 -20.32 17.91
CA ALA A 198 5.41 -18.85 17.84
C ALA A 198 4.15 -18.13 18.31
N LEU A 199 2.95 -18.59 17.89
CA LEU A 199 1.68 -18.03 18.32
C LEU A 199 1.45 -18.23 19.83
N ASP A 200 1.82 -19.38 20.38
CA ASP A 200 1.65 -19.63 21.82
C ASP A 200 2.65 -18.81 22.65
N TYR A 201 3.89 -18.70 22.20
CA TYR A 201 4.95 -17.97 22.92
C TYR A 201 4.72 -16.46 22.93
N ILE A 202 4.29 -15.86 21.80
CA ILE A 202 4.10 -14.41 21.70
C ILE A 202 2.96 -13.87 22.57
N LYS A 203 2.02 -14.72 23.02
CA LYS A 203 0.89 -14.33 23.91
C LYS A 203 1.31 -13.72 25.24
N GLN A 204 2.53 -13.96 25.70
CA GLN A 204 3.06 -13.34 26.92
C GLN A 204 3.39 -11.84 26.76
N TYR A 205 3.39 -11.35 25.53
CA TYR A 205 3.68 -9.96 25.17
C TYR A 205 2.42 -9.28 24.63
N ASP A 206 2.30 -7.98 24.87
CA ASP A 206 1.25 -7.13 24.28
C ASP A 206 1.74 -6.65 22.90
N MET A 207 1.63 -7.55 21.92
CA MET A 207 2.14 -7.32 20.55
C MET A 207 1.03 -7.49 19.52
N ILE A 208 1.11 -6.71 18.45
CA ILE A 208 0.29 -6.93 17.26
C ILE A 208 0.87 -8.10 16.47
N VAL A 209 0.05 -9.13 16.27
CA VAL A 209 0.45 -10.37 15.57
C VAL A 209 -0.20 -10.46 14.21
N SER A 210 0.62 -10.51 13.19
CA SER A 210 0.24 -10.82 11.81
C SER A 210 0.62 -12.26 11.48
N VAL A 211 -0.19 -12.94 10.64
CA VAL A 211 0.15 -14.27 10.12
C VAL A 211 0.14 -14.23 8.59
N ASP A 212 1.31 -14.54 8.01
CA ASP A 212 1.54 -14.64 6.55
C ASP A 212 1.06 -16.00 6.06
N THR A 213 -0.16 -16.06 5.56
CA THR A 213 -0.77 -17.28 5.01
C THR A 213 -1.85 -16.97 3.98
N ASN A 214 -1.92 -17.79 2.93
CA ASN A 214 -3.02 -17.82 1.98
C ASN A 214 -3.95 -19.05 2.15
N ASN A 215 -3.77 -19.79 3.23
CA ASN A 215 -4.58 -20.96 3.56
C ASN A 215 -5.61 -20.62 4.63
N TYR A 216 -6.90 -20.69 4.30
CA TYR A 216 -7.96 -20.29 5.23
C TYR A 216 -8.00 -21.11 6.54
N LYS A 217 -7.61 -22.40 6.51
CA LYS A 217 -7.54 -23.24 7.73
C LYS A 217 -6.42 -22.79 8.67
N THR A 218 -5.28 -22.42 8.10
CA THR A 218 -4.17 -21.84 8.87
C THR A 218 -4.58 -20.49 9.45
N ALA A 219 -5.26 -19.65 8.66
CA ALA A 219 -5.78 -18.37 9.11
C ALA A 219 -6.82 -18.53 10.23
N GLU A 220 -7.73 -19.49 10.10
CA GLU A 220 -8.72 -19.81 11.16
C GLU A 220 -8.03 -20.22 12.45
N TYR A 221 -7.05 -21.12 12.37
CA TYR A 221 -6.24 -21.49 13.54
C TYR A 221 -5.53 -20.29 14.15
N ALA A 222 -4.89 -19.47 13.33
CA ALA A 222 -4.15 -18.29 13.78
C ALA A 222 -5.06 -17.26 14.50
N LEU A 223 -6.22 -16.95 13.92
CA LEU A 223 -7.19 -16.01 14.50
C LEU A 223 -7.75 -16.53 15.83
N ASN A 224 -8.04 -17.83 15.92
CA ASN A 224 -8.48 -18.48 17.17
C ASN A 224 -7.37 -18.52 18.24
N ASN A 225 -6.10 -18.34 17.85
CA ASN A 225 -4.94 -18.35 18.73
C ASN A 225 -4.27 -16.97 18.91
N GLY A 226 -4.95 -15.89 18.53
CA GLY A 226 -4.56 -14.55 18.93
C GLY A 226 -4.00 -13.67 17.81
N ALA A 227 -3.96 -14.13 16.57
CA ALA A 227 -3.58 -13.27 15.43
C ALA A 227 -4.56 -12.10 15.27
N ASP A 228 -4.03 -10.95 14.90
CA ASP A 228 -4.74 -9.69 14.73
C ASP A 228 -4.90 -9.31 13.26
N ILE A 229 -3.92 -9.72 12.43
CA ILE A 229 -3.84 -9.43 11.01
C ILE A 229 -3.66 -10.74 10.23
N ILE A 230 -4.38 -10.92 9.15
CA ILE A 230 -4.07 -11.94 8.13
C ILE A 230 -3.37 -11.24 6.95
N ASN A 231 -2.13 -11.64 6.70
CA ASN A 231 -1.33 -11.15 5.58
C ASN A 231 -1.42 -12.17 4.44
N ASP A 232 -2.35 -11.92 3.50
CA ASP A 232 -2.65 -12.87 2.43
C ASP A 232 -1.97 -12.47 1.11
N ILE A 233 -0.91 -13.21 0.77
CA ILE A 233 -0.16 -13.03 -0.48
C ILE A 233 -0.98 -13.37 -1.74
N SER A 234 -2.14 -14.03 -1.61
CA SER A 234 -3.04 -14.33 -2.73
C SER A 234 -4.01 -13.18 -3.05
N GLY A 235 -4.06 -12.15 -2.21
CA GLY A 235 -4.89 -10.96 -2.40
C GLY A 235 -6.37 -11.20 -2.15
N MET A 236 -6.71 -12.04 -1.20
CA MET A 236 -8.08 -12.39 -0.80
C MET A 236 -8.88 -13.04 -1.93
N THR A 237 -8.21 -13.92 -2.69
CA THR A 237 -8.87 -14.63 -3.81
C THR A 237 -9.73 -15.79 -3.35
N ASP A 238 -9.41 -16.46 -2.25
CA ASP A 238 -10.21 -17.56 -1.67
C ASP A 238 -11.44 -17.01 -0.91
N ASP A 239 -12.64 -17.46 -1.32
CA ASP A 239 -13.91 -17.04 -0.72
C ASP A 239 -14.03 -17.49 0.75
N ASN A 240 -13.46 -18.63 1.12
CA ASN A 240 -13.44 -19.08 2.52
C ASN A 240 -12.57 -18.16 3.40
N MET A 241 -11.41 -17.72 2.88
CA MET A 241 -10.55 -16.76 3.57
C MET A 241 -11.29 -15.43 3.79
N VAL A 242 -11.93 -14.92 2.75
CA VAL A 242 -12.68 -13.66 2.81
C VAL A 242 -13.84 -13.75 3.80
N PHE A 243 -14.60 -14.84 3.77
CA PHE A 243 -15.70 -15.09 4.72
C PHE A 243 -15.18 -15.16 6.17
N LEU A 244 -14.12 -15.93 6.42
CA LEU A 244 -13.49 -16.07 7.72
C LEU A 244 -13.07 -14.70 8.30
N CYS A 245 -12.35 -13.90 7.51
CA CYS A 245 -11.89 -12.58 7.92
C CYS A 245 -13.06 -11.62 8.21
N GLY A 246 -14.15 -11.70 7.42
CA GLY A 246 -15.38 -10.93 7.66
C GLY A 246 -16.05 -11.27 9.00
N GLN A 247 -16.06 -12.54 9.38
CA GLN A 247 -16.65 -13.00 10.66
C GLN A 247 -15.76 -12.64 11.86
N SER A 248 -14.45 -12.79 11.73
CA SER A 248 -13.49 -12.57 12.83
C SER A 248 -13.17 -11.09 13.08
N LYS A 249 -13.50 -10.21 12.13
CA LYS A 249 -13.20 -8.77 12.16
C LYS A 249 -11.72 -8.47 12.38
N CYS A 250 -10.83 -9.33 11.89
CA CYS A 250 -9.40 -9.10 11.89
C CYS A 250 -9.03 -8.00 10.87
N ALA A 251 -7.82 -7.45 10.98
CA ALA A 251 -7.26 -6.67 9.89
C ALA A 251 -6.75 -7.60 8.80
N VAL A 252 -6.71 -7.10 7.56
CA VAL A 252 -6.33 -7.89 6.37
C VAL A 252 -5.36 -7.11 5.52
N CYS A 253 -4.22 -7.72 5.20
CA CYS A 253 -3.31 -7.22 4.18
C CYS A 253 -3.59 -7.92 2.85
N ILE A 254 -3.99 -7.14 1.85
CA ILE A 254 -4.29 -7.58 0.49
C ILE A 254 -3.03 -7.36 -0.35
N MET A 255 -2.32 -8.44 -0.73
CA MET A 255 -1.14 -8.32 -1.58
C MET A 255 -1.45 -8.64 -3.04
N HIS A 256 -0.89 -7.84 -3.96
CA HIS A 256 -0.96 -8.11 -5.39
C HIS A 256 0.15 -9.05 -5.86
N MET A 257 -0.25 -10.17 -6.48
CA MET A 257 0.64 -11.09 -7.19
C MET A 257 -0.04 -11.60 -8.47
N GLN A 258 0.68 -11.70 -9.57
CA GLN A 258 0.25 -12.49 -10.73
C GLN A 258 0.79 -13.92 -10.62
N GLY A 259 -0.09 -14.91 -10.84
CA GLY A 259 0.25 -16.31 -10.70
C GLY A 259 0.28 -16.79 -9.24
N SER A 260 1.23 -17.65 -8.93
CA SER A 260 1.47 -18.21 -7.59
C SER A 260 2.97 -18.20 -7.31
N PRO A 261 3.44 -18.38 -6.07
CA PRO A 261 4.88 -18.46 -5.77
C PRO A 261 5.65 -19.44 -6.69
N LYS A 262 5.01 -20.54 -7.09
CA LYS A 262 5.60 -21.54 -7.98
C LYS A 262 5.89 -21.05 -9.41
N ASN A 263 5.07 -20.15 -9.94
CA ASN A 263 5.13 -19.74 -11.36
C ASN A 263 5.13 -18.22 -11.59
N MET A 264 5.10 -17.40 -10.54
CA MET A 264 4.98 -15.94 -10.62
C MET A 264 6.11 -15.26 -11.42
N GLN A 265 7.28 -15.91 -11.57
CA GLN A 265 8.41 -15.39 -12.33
C GLN A 265 8.42 -15.84 -13.80
N ASN A 266 7.41 -16.60 -14.25
CA ASN A 266 7.25 -16.92 -15.67
C ASN A 266 6.88 -15.66 -16.46
N ASN A 267 7.35 -15.55 -17.70
CA ASN A 267 7.12 -14.36 -18.55
C ASN A 267 5.63 -13.95 -18.60
N ALA A 268 4.72 -14.91 -18.74
CA ALA A 268 3.28 -14.63 -18.77
C ALA A 268 2.74 -13.96 -17.49
N ASN A 269 3.39 -14.16 -16.35
CA ASN A 269 2.99 -13.60 -15.05
C ASN A 269 3.74 -12.30 -14.70
N THR A 270 4.57 -11.79 -15.63
CA THR A 270 5.26 -10.51 -15.51
C THR A 270 4.85 -9.51 -16.60
N GLU A 271 3.83 -9.85 -17.41
CA GLU A 271 3.29 -8.96 -18.43
C GLU A 271 2.18 -8.09 -17.85
N TYR A 272 2.31 -6.77 -18.03
CA TYR A 272 1.33 -5.75 -17.63
C TYR A 272 1.11 -4.79 -18.80
N ASN A 273 -0.12 -4.37 -19.02
CA ASN A 273 -0.41 -3.26 -19.93
C ASN A 273 0.10 -1.95 -19.34
N ASN A 274 -0.25 -1.70 -18.09
CA ASN A 274 0.30 -0.64 -17.25
C ASN A 274 0.26 -1.14 -15.80
N ILE A 275 1.42 -1.40 -15.23
CA ILE A 275 1.52 -2.05 -13.93
C ILE A 275 0.80 -1.26 -12.81
N ILE A 276 0.80 0.07 -12.84
CA ILE A 276 0.10 0.89 -11.85
C ILE A 276 -1.41 0.69 -11.98
N TYR A 277 -1.95 0.80 -13.20
CA TYR A 277 -3.40 0.67 -13.42
C TYR A 277 -3.88 -0.75 -13.21
N ASP A 278 -3.12 -1.75 -13.64
CA ASP A 278 -3.50 -3.16 -13.50
C ASP A 278 -3.57 -3.55 -12.00
N ILE A 279 -2.62 -3.07 -11.18
CA ILE A 279 -2.64 -3.27 -9.73
C ILE A 279 -3.77 -2.46 -9.06
N HIS A 280 -4.03 -1.24 -9.53
CA HIS A 280 -5.15 -0.44 -9.03
C HIS A 280 -6.50 -1.13 -9.28
N ASP A 281 -6.69 -1.68 -10.49
CA ASP A 281 -7.90 -2.44 -10.85
C ASP A 281 -8.05 -3.73 -10.02
N PHE A 282 -6.92 -4.40 -9.72
CA PHE A 282 -6.88 -5.54 -8.83
C PHE A 282 -7.33 -5.16 -7.41
N PHE A 283 -6.74 -4.11 -6.82
CA PHE A 283 -7.13 -3.67 -5.49
C PHE A 283 -8.60 -3.25 -5.42
N THR A 284 -9.11 -2.54 -6.42
CA THR A 284 -10.52 -2.17 -6.48
C THR A 284 -11.42 -3.40 -6.34
N LYS A 285 -11.16 -4.47 -7.11
CA LYS A 285 -11.93 -5.71 -7.07
C LYS A 285 -11.80 -6.45 -5.73
N SER A 286 -10.58 -6.54 -5.19
CA SER A 286 -10.32 -7.23 -3.92
C SER A 286 -10.95 -6.48 -2.74
N ILE A 287 -10.89 -5.15 -2.72
CA ILE A 287 -11.55 -4.30 -1.73
C ILE A 287 -13.06 -4.51 -1.77
N ASP A 288 -13.68 -4.43 -2.96
CA ASP A 288 -15.13 -4.65 -3.12
C ASP A 288 -15.54 -6.03 -2.60
N LYS A 289 -14.75 -7.07 -2.90
CA LYS A 289 -14.98 -8.43 -2.40
C LYS A 289 -14.92 -8.48 -0.87
N CYS A 290 -13.92 -7.87 -0.25
CA CYS A 290 -13.77 -7.79 1.20
C CYS A 290 -14.94 -7.06 1.87
N LEU A 291 -15.36 -5.92 1.31
CA LEU A 291 -16.48 -5.13 1.84
C LEU A 291 -17.81 -5.90 1.76
N ASN A 292 -18.05 -6.60 0.65
CA ASN A 292 -19.24 -7.43 0.46
C ASN A 292 -19.32 -8.59 1.46
N ALA A 293 -18.18 -9.06 1.98
CA ALA A 293 -18.11 -10.08 3.01
C ALA A 293 -18.15 -9.51 4.45
N GLY A 294 -18.27 -8.19 4.62
CA GLY A 294 -18.39 -7.54 5.90
C GLY A 294 -17.06 -7.15 6.57
N ILE A 295 -15.93 -7.24 5.86
CA ILE A 295 -14.65 -6.69 6.33
C ILE A 295 -14.74 -5.16 6.26
N GLY A 296 -14.40 -4.47 7.35
CA GLY A 296 -14.46 -3.01 7.39
C GLY A 296 -13.40 -2.37 6.49
N TYR A 297 -13.72 -1.25 5.82
CA TYR A 297 -12.75 -0.52 5.00
C TYR A 297 -11.49 -0.14 5.78
N SER A 298 -11.66 0.33 7.02
CA SER A 298 -10.56 0.68 7.93
C SER A 298 -9.74 -0.52 8.45
N SER A 299 -10.14 -1.75 8.13
CA SER A 299 -9.40 -2.97 8.48
C SER A 299 -8.50 -3.47 7.36
N LEU A 300 -8.47 -2.77 6.21
CA LEU A 300 -7.70 -3.18 5.04
C LEU A 300 -6.34 -2.49 4.99
N ILE A 301 -5.33 -3.25 4.57
CA ILE A 301 -3.96 -2.83 4.27
C ILE A 301 -3.67 -3.29 2.83
N LEU A 302 -2.97 -2.49 2.05
CA LEU A 302 -2.61 -2.84 0.67
C LEU A 302 -1.09 -3.07 0.55
N ASP A 303 -0.68 -4.14 -0.13
CA ASP A 303 0.71 -4.40 -0.51
C ASP A 303 0.80 -4.61 -2.02
N VAL A 304 1.55 -3.76 -2.71
CA VAL A 304 1.76 -3.87 -4.17
C VAL A 304 2.52 -5.14 -4.58
N GLY A 305 3.06 -5.89 -3.63
CA GLY A 305 3.73 -7.18 -3.83
C GLY A 305 5.06 -7.05 -4.56
N PHE A 306 5.99 -6.28 -4.01
CA PHE A 306 7.36 -6.19 -4.55
C PHE A 306 7.98 -7.57 -4.70
N GLY A 307 8.54 -7.87 -5.89
CA GLY A 307 9.19 -9.17 -6.17
C GLY A 307 8.25 -10.31 -6.53
N PHE A 308 6.92 -10.11 -6.48
CA PHE A 308 5.93 -11.13 -6.81
C PHE A 308 5.33 -10.88 -8.21
N GLY A 309 5.68 -11.73 -9.19
CA GLY A 309 5.21 -11.61 -10.56
C GLY A 309 5.59 -10.26 -11.22
N LYS A 310 6.83 -9.80 -10.99
CA LYS A 310 7.29 -8.49 -11.47
C LYS A 310 8.77 -8.52 -11.84
N THR A 311 9.13 -7.83 -12.91
CA THR A 311 10.52 -7.62 -13.29
C THR A 311 11.22 -6.63 -12.36
N VAL A 312 12.55 -6.53 -12.43
CA VAL A 312 13.33 -5.56 -11.65
C VAL A 312 12.85 -4.13 -11.94
N GLU A 313 12.70 -3.77 -13.23
CA GLU A 313 12.25 -2.44 -13.64
C GLU A 313 10.85 -2.12 -13.11
N GLN A 314 9.91 -3.06 -13.21
CA GLN A 314 8.54 -2.91 -12.70
C GLN A 314 8.51 -2.67 -11.19
N ASN A 315 9.37 -3.34 -10.43
CA ASN A 315 9.48 -3.09 -8.99
C ASN A 315 9.97 -1.66 -8.70
N TYR A 316 10.92 -1.12 -9.46
CA TYR A 316 11.37 0.26 -9.28
C TYR A 316 10.35 1.29 -9.77
N ILE A 317 9.54 0.98 -10.79
CA ILE A 317 8.38 1.80 -11.17
C ILE A 317 7.39 1.87 -10.00
N LEU A 318 7.04 0.73 -9.40
CA LEU A 318 6.15 0.68 -8.23
C LEU A 318 6.72 1.43 -7.04
N LEU A 319 8.01 1.30 -6.76
CA LEU A 319 8.67 2.03 -5.67
C LEU A 319 8.61 3.54 -5.89
N LYS A 320 8.86 3.99 -7.13
CA LYS A 320 8.83 5.42 -7.49
C LYS A 320 7.44 6.04 -7.41
N TYR A 321 6.41 5.30 -7.81
CA TYR A 321 5.02 5.76 -7.91
C TYR A 321 4.12 5.13 -6.84
N LEU A 322 4.69 4.66 -5.73
CA LEU A 322 3.94 3.99 -4.65
C LEU A 322 2.82 4.87 -4.08
N ASN A 323 3.05 6.18 -4.03
CA ASN A 323 2.07 7.16 -3.55
C ASN A 323 0.79 7.24 -4.41
N GLU A 324 0.78 6.74 -5.65
CA GLU A 324 -0.45 6.72 -6.46
C GLU A 324 -1.51 5.78 -5.86
N PHE A 325 -1.09 4.74 -5.11
CA PHE A 325 -2.00 3.84 -4.40
C PHE A 325 -2.60 4.47 -3.12
N LYS A 326 -2.08 5.62 -2.66
CA LYS A 326 -2.74 6.42 -1.62
C LYS A 326 -4.11 6.96 -2.06
N SER A 327 -4.44 6.88 -3.34
CA SER A 327 -5.79 7.15 -3.87
C SER A 327 -6.88 6.29 -3.22
N PHE A 328 -6.54 5.13 -2.67
CA PHE A 328 -7.45 4.31 -1.86
C PHE A 328 -7.61 4.84 -0.42
N ASN A 329 -6.79 5.78 0.05
CA ASN A 329 -6.72 6.25 1.45
C ASN A 329 -6.49 5.15 2.49
N LEU A 330 -6.00 3.99 2.08
CA LEU A 330 -5.67 2.85 2.92
C LEU A 330 -4.17 2.82 3.24
N PRO A 331 -3.77 2.23 4.37
CA PRO A 331 -2.37 1.97 4.68
C PRO A 331 -1.69 1.11 3.62
N LEU A 332 -0.44 1.47 3.27
CA LEU A 332 0.38 0.74 2.33
C LEU A 332 1.50 -0.01 3.06
N LEU A 333 1.61 -1.31 2.81
CA LEU A 333 2.71 -2.15 3.25
C LEU A 333 3.72 -2.32 2.12
N ALA A 334 5.01 -2.23 2.45
CA ALA A 334 6.12 -2.45 1.53
C ALA A 334 7.06 -3.55 2.05
N GLY A 335 7.03 -4.72 1.42
CA GLY A 335 7.90 -5.85 1.71
C GLY A 335 9.07 -5.91 0.72
N ILE A 336 10.12 -5.09 0.88
CA ILE A 336 11.25 -5.01 -0.06
C ILE A 336 12.49 -5.73 0.49
N SER A 337 12.54 -5.98 1.78
CA SER A 337 13.73 -6.46 2.50
C SER A 337 14.40 -7.65 1.83
N ARG A 338 15.70 -7.51 1.51
CA ARG A 338 16.59 -8.50 0.91
C ARG A 338 16.13 -9.09 -0.44
N LYS A 339 15.10 -8.50 -1.09
CA LYS A 339 14.54 -9.01 -2.35
C LYS A 339 15.52 -8.89 -3.53
N SER A 340 15.30 -9.73 -4.55
CA SER A 340 16.15 -9.84 -5.75
C SER A 340 16.29 -8.52 -6.51
N MET A 341 15.26 -7.67 -6.49
CA MET A 341 15.32 -6.34 -7.12
C MET A 341 16.48 -5.49 -6.59
N ILE A 342 16.79 -5.60 -5.29
CA ILE A 342 17.94 -4.90 -4.69
C ILE A 342 19.24 -5.51 -5.21
N GLY A 343 19.38 -6.85 -5.10
CA GLY A 343 20.59 -7.54 -5.54
C GLY A 343 20.93 -7.31 -7.01
N ALA A 344 19.90 -7.21 -7.87
CA ALA A 344 20.09 -6.98 -9.29
C ALA A 344 20.69 -5.61 -9.62
N VAL A 345 20.47 -4.59 -8.78
CA VAL A 345 20.99 -3.22 -9.01
C VAL A 345 22.34 -3.01 -8.37
N ILE A 346 22.57 -3.58 -7.16
CA ILE A 346 23.83 -3.36 -6.45
C ILE A 346 24.83 -4.51 -6.64
N ASP A 347 24.48 -5.51 -7.44
CA ASP A 347 25.28 -6.72 -7.70
C ASP A 347 25.72 -7.42 -6.40
N LYS A 348 24.72 -7.78 -5.55
CA LYS A 348 24.95 -8.41 -4.25
C LYS A 348 24.08 -9.63 -4.05
N ASP A 349 24.66 -10.67 -3.44
CA ASP A 349 23.92 -11.81 -2.93
C ASP A 349 22.99 -11.41 -1.75
N VAL A 350 22.11 -12.32 -1.34
CA VAL A 350 21.04 -12.04 -0.35
C VAL A 350 21.59 -11.58 1.00
N ASN A 351 22.75 -12.05 1.43
CA ASN A 351 23.32 -11.74 2.74
C ASN A 351 23.94 -10.34 2.77
N ASN A 352 24.30 -9.82 1.60
CA ASN A 352 24.99 -8.52 1.43
C ASN A 352 24.04 -7.39 0.98
N ARG A 353 22.69 -7.57 1.10
CA ARG A 353 21.67 -6.59 0.65
C ARG A 353 21.21 -5.63 1.73
N LEU A 354 21.77 -5.63 2.94
CA LEU A 354 21.30 -4.82 4.07
C LEU A 354 21.26 -3.32 3.73
N ALA A 355 22.38 -2.74 3.27
CA ALA A 355 22.43 -1.32 2.90
C ALA A 355 21.41 -0.96 1.82
N GLY A 356 21.28 -1.80 0.77
CA GLY A 356 20.27 -1.61 -0.27
C GLY A 356 18.83 -1.73 0.25
N THR A 357 18.60 -2.60 1.24
CA THR A 357 17.30 -2.75 1.92
C THR A 357 16.93 -1.46 2.66
N VAL A 358 17.86 -0.92 3.47
CA VAL A 358 17.64 0.35 4.20
C VAL A 358 17.31 1.48 3.22
N CYS A 359 18.09 1.63 2.14
CA CYS A 359 17.84 2.65 1.11
C CYS A 359 16.45 2.48 0.46
N ALA A 360 16.08 1.25 0.07
CA ALA A 360 14.80 0.99 -0.59
C ALA A 360 13.60 1.17 0.36
N ASN A 361 13.72 0.75 1.62
CA ASN A 361 12.67 0.95 2.63
C ASN A 361 12.50 2.44 2.98
N THR A 362 13.59 3.21 3.09
CA THR A 362 13.51 4.66 3.27
C THR A 362 12.76 5.30 2.10
N ALA A 363 13.13 4.93 0.85
CA ALA A 363 12.43 5.42 -0.33
C ALA A 363 10.96 5.02 -0.34
N ALA A 364 10.61 3.81 0.09
CA ALA A 364 9.23 3.36 0.18
C ALA A 364 8.41 4.20 1.17
N ILE A 365 8.94 4.48 2.36
CA ILE A 365 8.26 5.32 3.35
C ILE A 365 8.06 6.74 2.80
N LEU A 366 9.10 7.36 2.22
CA LEU A 366 9.01 8.70 1.64
C LEU A 366 8.05 8.77 0.45
N ASN A 367 7.83 7.64 -0.22
CA ASN A 367 6.85 7.48 -1.30
C ASN A 367 5.49 6.93 -0.82
N GLY A 368 5.21 6.96 0.48
CA GLY A 368 3.88 6.72 1.02
C GLY A 368 3.64 5.35 1.66
N ALA A 369 4.65 4.49 1.85
CA ALA A 369 4.48 3.29 2.66
C ALA A 369 4.26 3.67 4.13
N ASP A 370 3.23 3.09 4.75
CA ASP A 370 2.92 3.25 6.17
C ASP A 370 3.54 2.13 7.01
N ILE A 371 3.81 0.98 6.39
CA ILE A 371 4.38 -0.20 7.05
C ILE A 371 5.52 -0.73 6.17
N ILE A 372 6.69 -0.96 6.75
CA ILE A 372 7.76 -1.72 6.09
C ILE A 372 7.89 -3.10 6.74
N ARG A 373 8.00 -4.16 5.90
CA ARG A 373 8.15 -5.55 6.36
C ARG A 373 9.60 -6.00 6.15
N VAL A 374 10.30 -6.34 7.26
CA VAL A 374 11.76 -6.49 7.27
C VAL A 374 12.25 -7.76 7.95
N HIS A 375 13.41 -8.28 7.48
CA HIS A 375 14.19 -9.32 8.16
C HIS A 375 15.12 -8.72 9.22
N ASP A 376 15.70 -7.57 8.95
CA ASP A 376 16.70 -6.88 9.77
C ASP A 376 16.01 -5.87 10.67
N ILE A 377 15.64 -6.31 11.88
CA ILE A 377 14.73 -5.59 12.79
C ILE A 377 15.33 -4.25 13.23
N LYS A 378 16.56 -4.27 13.72
CA LYS A 378 17.25 -3.08 14.22
C LYS A 378 17.33 -1.99 13.16
N GLU A 379 17.80 -2.33 11.97
CA GLU A 379 17.94 -1.40 10.85
C GLU A 379 16.57 -0.98 10.29
N GLY A 380 15.56 -1.84 10.38
CA GLY A 380 14.17 -1.52 10.03
C GLY A 380 13.60 -0.44 10.96
N ILE A 381 13.77 -0.59 12.26
CA ILE A 381 13.35 0.39 13.27
C ILE A 381 14.09 1.73 13.09
N ASP A 382 15.39 1.69 12.86
CA ASP A 382 16.17 2.91 12.59
C ASP A 382 15.70 3.60 11.30
N THR A 383 15.40 2.81 10.26
CA THR A 383 14.81 3.32 9.00
C THR A 383 13.49 4.05 9.25
N VAL A 384 12.58 3.45 10.02
CA VAL A 384 11.28 4.06 10.38
C VAL A 384 11.48 5.36 11.14
N LYS A 385 12.35 5.38 12.16
CA LYS A 385 12.62 6.58 12.96
C LYS A 385 13.17 7.74 12.11
N ILE A 386 14.15 7.47 11.24
CA ILE A 386 14.76 8.50 10.38
C ILE A 386 13.74 9.01 9.37
N ALA A 387 12.99 8.10 8.72
CA ALA A 387 11.99 8.49 7.73
C ALA A 387 10.83 9.29 8.36
N ASP A 388 10.35 8.89 9.53
CA ASP A 388 9.33 9.64 10.30
C ASP A 388 9.80 11.06 10.65
N TYR A 389 11.07 11.20 11.06
CA TYR A 389 11.65 12.50 11.36
C TYR A 389 11.71 13.40 10.09
N ILE A 390 12.07 12.82 8.93
CA ILE A 390 12.08 13.54 7.65
C ILE A 390 10.67 13.99 7.29
N LEU A 391 9.65 13.11 7.41
CA LEU A 391 8.26 13.43 7.08
C LEU A 391 7.67 14.52 7.99
N LYS A 392 8.11 14.60 9.23
CA LYS A 392 7.69 15.60 10.23
C LYS A 392 8.53 16.88 10.22
N ALA A 393 9.65 16.89 9.48
CA ALA A 393 10.51 18.06 9.40
C ALA A 393 9.76 19.24 8.76
N TYR A 394 9.64 20.31 9.49
CA TYR A 394 8.85 21.49 9.13
C TYR A 394 9.72 22.75 9.19
N ILE A 395 9.49 23.71 8.25
CA ILE A 395 10.20 25.00 8.18
C ILE A 395 9.39 26.05 8.93
#